data_706113ba3435e1a431d2ecd18a224aee
#
_entry.id   706113ba3435e1a431d2ecd18a224aee
#
_cell.length_a   1.000
_cell.length_b   1.000
_cell.length_c   1.000
_cell.angle_alpha   90.00
_cell.angle_beta   90.00
_cell.angle_gamma   90.00
#
_symmetry.space_group_name_H-M   'P 1'
#
loop_
_entity.id
_entity.type
_entity.pdbx_description
1 polymer ?
#
loop_
_entity_poly.entity_id
_entity_poly.type
_entity_poly.pdbx_seq_one_letter_code
_entity_poly.pdbx_strand_id
1 'polypeptide(L)'
;MPRIPNVIEGAYLQDILEQPDAMRRTTQSLAGAPFLSADLLSLCTKNAVERIVLTGMGSSFHALHPLHIRLTLAGHFCTMVETSEALHYLPDLFSKNTLTVAVSQSGESAEIVRLLCDGYLKGPIVGITNTPNSTLARLSNLTILTEAGPESTVTCKTYLAGLQALHWLGAIFLNEKLTLTAQHLEDAASEVERYLGQWMAHTASLQNELEGIEQIFITGRGYSLATAGTGGLIMKESTRSPAEGLSSAAFRHGPMEMLSSRVLACICLGDSKTASLNQRLYEEAHKARAKALLIGSGSDHPACTLPDCPAPLLPILEILPVQMLSLALAARLGFEAGNFALASKITATE
;
A
#
# COMPACT_ATOMS: atom_id res chain seq x y z
N MET A 1 38.15 10.80 2.27
CA MET A 1 37.66 11.01 3.64
C MET A 1 37.01 9.71 4.07
N PRO A 2 37.30 9.14 5.26
CA PRO A 2 36.58 7.97 5.72
C PRO A 2 35.11 8.31 5.87
N ARG A 3 34.21 7.57 5.17
CA ARG A 3 32.78 7.70 5.34
C ARG A 3 32.43 7.30 6.77
N ILE A 4 31.94 8.23 7.57
CA ILE A 4 31.27 7.91 8.83
C ILE A 4 30.15 6.93 8.47
N PRO A 5 30.02 5.76 9.14
CA PRO A 5 28.89 4.90 8.90
C PRO A 5 27.62 5.71 9.19
N ASN A 6 26.80 5.91 8.17
CA ASN A 6 25.55 6.65 8.33
C ASN A 6 24.64 5.83 9.26
N VAL A 7 24.37 6.37 10.42
CA VAL A 7 23.42 5.80 11.36
C VAL A 7 22.03 5.91 10.71
N ILE A 8 21.32 4.78 10.63
CA ILE A 8 19.92 4.78 10.17
C ILE A 8 19.07 5.10 11.38
N GLU A 9 18.44 6.27 11.35
CA GLU A 9 17.60 6.79 12.43
C GLU A 9 16.50 7.68 11.85
N GLY A 10 15.66 8.27 12.69
CA GLY A 10 14.67 9.26 12.32
C GLY A 10 13.24 8.77 12.41
N ALA A 11 12.31 9.69 12.15
CA ALA A 11 10.88 9.46 12.33
C ALA A 11 10.31 8.35 11.44
N TYR A 12 10.79 8.24 10.21
CA TYR A 12 10.35 7.18 9.29
C TYR A 12 10.73 5.77 9.78
N LEU A 13 11.94 5.59 10.31
CA LEU A 13 12.33 4.32 10.93
C LEU A 13 11.46 4.01 12.15
N GLN A 14 11.17 5.01 13.00
CA GLN A 14 10.29 4.82 14.16
C GLN A 14 8.90 4.36 13.71
N ASP A 15 8.31 5.04 12.72
CA ASP A 15 7.03 4.69 12.15
C ASP A 15 7.01 3.26 11.55
N ILE A 16 8.12 2.82 10.93
CA ILE A 16 8.27 1.43 10.44
C ILE A 16 8.29 0.45 11.62
N LEU A 17 9.05 0.71 12.65
CA LEU A 17 9.18 -0.20 13.80
C LEU A 17 7.89 -0.30 14.63
N GLU A 18 7.02 0.71 14.58
CA GLU A 18 5.71 0.71 15.21
C GLU A 18 4.62 -0.03 14.42
N GLN A 19 4.90 -0.51 13.21
CA GLN A 19 3.91 -1.18 12.35
C GLN A 19 3.19 -2.35 13.02
N PRO A 20 3.85 -3.29 13.74
CA PRO A 20 3.17 -4.42 14.36
C PRO A 20 2.11 -3.96 15.38
N ASP A 21 2.45 -2.99 16.22
CA ASP A 21 1.53 -2.45 17.23
C ASP A 21 0.38 -1.67 16.60
N ALA A 22 0.65 -0.89 15.55
CA ALA A 22 -0.38 -0.21 14.77
C ALA A 22 -1.35 -1.21 14.14
N MET A 23 -0.85 -2.28 13.56
CA MET A 23 -1.67 -3.35 12.98
C MET A 23 -2.56 -4.02 14.02
N ARG A 24 -2.05 -4.33 15.21
CA ARG A 24 -2.84 -4.93 16.30
C ARG A 24 -3.93 -3.99 16.78
N ARG A 25 -3.63 -2.70 16.97
CA ARG A 25 -4.65 -1.68 17.32
C ARG A 25 -5.74 -1.61 16.25
N THR A 26 -5.37 -1.60 14.97
CA THR A 26 -6.33 -1.59 13.86
C THR A 26 -7.23 -2.83 13.90
N THR A 27 -6.65 -4.03 14.02
CA THR A 27 -7.41 -5.28 14.10
C THR A 27 -8.36 -5.27 15.30
N GLN A 28 -7.88 -4.80 16.46
CA GLN A 28 -8.69 -4.71 17.67
C GLN A 28 -9.86 -3.73 17.51
N SER A 29 -9.62 -2.56 16.90
CA SER A 29 -10.66 -1.57 16.60
C SER A 29 -11.73 -2.15 15.67
N LEU A 30 -11.31 -2.80 14.57
CA LEU A 30 -12.22 -3.43 13.60
C LEU A 30 -13.06 -4.55 14.24
N ALA A 31 -12.44 -5.42 15.03
CA ALA A 31 -13.12 -6.49 15.74
C ALA A 31 -14.06 -5.98 16.83
N GLY A 32 -13.73 -4.86 17.45
CA GLY A 32 -14.55 -4.15 18.45
C GLY A 32 -15.75 -3.40 17.87
N ALA A 33 -15.93 -3.38 16.55
CA ALA A 33 -16.99 -2.65 15.85
C ALA A 33 -17.97 -3.59 15.12
N PRO A 34 -18.73 -4.45 15.82
CA PRO A 34 -19.62 -5.45 15.20
C PRO A 34 -20.75 -4.80 14.36
N PHE A 35 -21.08 -3.54 14.63
CA PHE A 35 -22.08 -2.78 13.89
C PHE A 35 -21.68 -2.51 12.43
N LEU A 36 -20.39 -2.51 12.09
CA LEU A 36 -19.91 -2.22 10.73
C LEU A 36 -20.57 -3.09 9.66
N SER A 37 -20.77 -4.36 9.92
CA SER A 37 -21.41 -5.29 8.98
C SER A 37 -22.88 -4.93 8.75
N ALA A 38 -23.64 -4.68 9.82
CA ALA A 38 -25.06 -4.35 9.73
C ALA A 38 -25.26 -2.97 9.07
N ASP A 39 -24.43 -1.99 9.43
CA ASP A 39 -24.51 -0.63 8.90
C ASP A 39 -24.14 -0.60 7.42
N LEU A 40 -23.10 -1.31 6.99
CA LEU A 40 -22.73 -1.41 5.58
C LEU A 40 -23.83 -2.07 4.74
N LEU A 41 -24.37 -3.21 5.19
CA LEU A 41 -25.44 -3.91 4.49
C LEU A 41 -26.72 -3.04 4.41
N SER A 42 -27.05 -2.37 5.52
CA SER A 42 -28.19 -1.41 5.56
C SER A 42 -27.95 -0.25 4.60
N LEU A 43 -26.75 0.30 4.55
CA LEU A 43 -26.36 1.39 3.66
C LEU A 43 -26.52 0.98 2.18
N CYS A 44 -26.00 -0.18 1.82
CA CYS A 44 -26.12 -0.72 0.46
C CYS A 44 -27.58 -0.98 0.07
N THR A 45 -28.38 -1.59 0.95
CA THR A 45 -29.77 -1.94 0.69
C THR A 45 -30.64 -0.69 0.54
N LYS A 46 -30.53 0.28 1.46
CA LYS A 46 -31.32 1.53 1.44
C LYS A 46 -31.06 2.37 0.19
N ASN A 47 -29.86 2.34 -0.34
CA ASN A 47 -29.46 3.13 -1.51
C ASN A 47 -29.50 2.35 -2.82
N ALA A 48 -29.99 1.10 -2.81
CA ALA A 48 -30.04 0.21 -3.98
C ALA A 48 -28.70 0.22 -4.74
N VAL A 49 -27.61 -0.05 -4.02
CA VAL A 49 -26.24 0.03 -4.56
C VAL A 49 -26.07 -1.01 -5.69
N GLU A 50 -25.70 -0.53 -6.87
CA GLU A 50 -25.47 -1.35 -8.06
C GLU A 50 -23.99 -1.40 -8.43
N ARG A 51 -23.21 -0.39 -8.00
CA ARG A 51 -21.77 -0.29 -8.28
C ARG A 51 -21.01 0.22 -7.08
N ILE A 52 -19.73 -0.10 -7.06
CA ILE A 52 -18.79 0.34 -6.03
C ILE A 52 -17.65 1.11 -6.72
N VAL A 53 -17.39 2.32 -6.25
CA VAL A 53 -16.22 3.11 -6.66
C VAL A 53 -15.24 3.16 -5.51
N LEU A 54 -14.02 2.71 -5.75
CA LEU A 54 -12.89 2.77 -4.83
C LEU A 54 -12.02 3.94 -5.24
N THR A 55 -11.74 4.86 -4.32
CA THR A 55 -10.97 6.07 -4.62
C THR A 55 -10.04 6.48 -3.48
N GLY A 56 -8.98 7.16 -3.83
CA GLY A 56 -7.94 7.68 -2.95
C GLY A 56 -6.82 8.29 -3.77
N MET A 57 -5.79 8.77 -3.10
CA MET A 57 -4.59 9.32 -3.73
C MET A 57 -3.33 8.61 -3.24
N GLY A 58 -2.29 8.56 -4.07
CA GLY A 58 -0.98 8.04 -3.68
C GLY A 58 -1.03 6.62 -3.11
N SER A 59 -0.42 6.38 -1.96
CA SER A 59 -0.41 5.07 -1.28
C SER A 59 -1.81 4.59 -0.90
N SER A 60 -2.75 5.51 -0.59
CA SER A 60 -4.15 5.16 -0.33
C SER A 60 -4.84 4.60 -1.57
N PHE A 61 -4.54 5.15 -2.77
CA PHE A 61 -5.02 4.61 -4.03
C PHE A 61 -4.45 3.21 -4.30
N HIS A 62 -3.15 3.04 -4.14
CA HIS A 62 -2.52 1.74 -4.36
C HIS A 62 -3.01 0.66 -3.39
N ALA A 63 -3.34 1.02 -2.15
CA ALA A 63 -3.91 0.09 -1.17
C ALA A 63 -5.27 -0.51 -1.58
N LEU A 64 -5.98 0.10 -2.55
CA LEU A 64 -7.28 -0.37 -3.01
C LEU A 64 -7.21 -1.64 -3.88
N HIS A 65 -6.06 -1.96 -4.49
CA HIS A 65 -5.92 -3.09 -5.42
C HIS A 65 -6.44 -4.43 -4.85
N PRO A 66 -6.10 -4.83 -3.60
CA PRO A 66 -6.61 -6.09 -3.03
C PRO A 66 -8.13 -6.13 -2.93
N LEU A 67 -8.75 -5.06 -2.45
CA LEU A 67 -10.21 -4.99 -2.35
C LEU A 67 -10.87 -5.01 -3.72
N HIS A 68 -10.36 -4.22 -4.67
CA HIS A 68 -10.85 -4.18 -6.05
C HIS A 68 -10.89 -5.58 -6.69
N ILE A 69 -9.80 -6.33 -6.58
CA ILE A 69 -9.70 -7.69 -7.13
C ILE A 69 -10.72 -8.61 -6.45
N ARG A 70 -10.82 -8.59 -5.10
CA ARG A 70 -11.74 -9.44 -4.35
C ARG A 70 -13.19 -9.18 -4.72
N LEU A 71 -13.61 -7.92 -4.78
CA LEU A 71 -14.98 -7.54 -5.12
C LEU A 71 -15.31 -7.91 -6.58
N THR A 72 -14.40 -7.64 -7.51
CA THR A 72 -14.60 -7.97 -8.93
C THR A 72 -14.70 -9.48 -9.15
N LEU A 73 -13.85 -10.29 -8.50
CA LEU A 73 -13.92 -11.75 -8.57
C LEU A 73 -15.21 -12.31 -7.96
N ALA A 74 -15.80 -11.60 -6.99
CA ALA A 74 -17.09 -11.96 -6.41
C ALA A 74 -18.30 -11.49 -7.24
N GLY A 75 -18.07 -10.84 -8.39
CA GLY A 75 -19.13 -10.40 -9.31
C GLY A 75 -19.69 -9.02 -9.02
N HIS A 76 -19.09 -8.25 -8.09
CA HIS A 76 -19.48 -6.85 -7.89
C HIS A 76 -18.99 -5.98 -9.04
N PHE A 77 -19.83 -5.04 -9.50
CA PHE A 77 -19.41 -4.00 -10.42
C PHE A 77 -18.59 -2.96 -9.65
N CYS A 78 -17.26 -3.12 -9.69
CA CYS A 78 -16.32 -2.36 -8.90
C CYS A 78 -15.30 -1.65 -9.80
N THR A 79 -15.15 -0.33 -9.64
CA THR A 79 -14.17 0.50 -10.36
C THR A 79 -13.23 1.14 -9.36
N MET A 80 -11.93 1.18 -9.72
CA MET A 80 -10.89 1.85 -8.96
C MET A 80 -10.37 3.04 -9.76
N VAL A 81 -10.36 4.23 -9.17
CA VAL A 81 -9.97 5.49 -9.83
C VAL A 81 -9.33 6.45 -8.83
N GLU A 82 -8.29 7.17 -9.24
CA GLU A 82 -7.73 8.25 -8.42
C GLU A 82 -8.77 9.35 -8.21
N THR A 83 -8.79 9.93 -7.01
CA THR A 83 -9.81 10.93 -6.65
C THR A 83 -9.75 12.14 -7.58
N SER A 84 -8.56 12.64 -7.92
CA SER A 84 -8.38 13.77 -8.84
C SER A 84 -8.96 13.47 -10.21
N GLU A 85 -8.63 12.32 -10.82
CA GLU A 85 -9.14 11.92 -12.13
C GLU A 85 -10.68 11.75 -12.12
N ALA A 86 -11.22 11.19 -11.02
CA ALA A 86 -12.65 11.02 -10.86
C ALA A 86 -13.40 12.37 -10.81
N LEU A 87 -12.85 13.34 -10.07
CA LEU A 87 -13.44 14.68 -9.93
C LEU A 87 -13.48 15.44 -11.25
N HIS A 88 -12.37 15.41 -12.00
CA HIS A 88 -12.24 16.25 -13.19
C HIS A 88 -12.83 15.65 -14.44
N TYR A 89 -12.81 14.32 -14.59
CA TYR A 89 -13.17 13.67 -15.85
C TYR A 89 -14.32 12.68 -15.74
N LEU A 90 -14.61 12.16 -14.53
CA LEU A 90 -15.55 11.06 -14.34
C LEU A 90 -16.58 11.33 -13.23
N PRO A 91 -17.14 12.55 -13.09
CA PRO A 91 -18.04 12.90 -11.97
C PRO A 91 -19.31 12.05 -11.93
N ASP A 92 -19.76 11.52 -13.06
CA ASP A 92 -20.95 10.66 -13.16
C ASP A 92 -20.76 9.26 -12.54
N LEU A 93 -19.52 8.88 -12.19
CA LEU A 93 -19.28 7.68 -11.40
C LEU A 93 -19.99 7.74 -10.03
N PHE A 94 -20.14 8.94 -9.45
CA PHE A 94 -20.71 9.15 -8.12
C PHE A 94 -22.23 9.29 -8.11
N SER A 95 -22.92 8.41 -8.83
CA SER A 95 -24.38 8.41 -8.94
C SER A 95 -25.08 7.94 -7.65
N LYS A 96 -26.42 8.07 -7.58
CA LYS A 96 -27.21 7.69 -6.40
C LYS A 96 -27.06 6.21 -6.01
N ASN A 97 -26.89 5.32 -7.01
CA ASN A 97 -26.76 3.88 -6.81
C ASN A 97 -25.28 3.45 -6.71
N THR A 98 -24.37 4.40 -6.46
CA THR A 98 -22.95 4.13 -6.31
C THR A 98 -22.55 4.23 -4.84
N LEU A 99 -21.99 3.16 -4.29
CA LEU A 99 -21.24 3.21 -3.03
C LEU A 99 -19.82 3.68 -3.33
N THR A 100 -19.43 4.79 -2.73
CA THR A 100 -18.04 5.27 -2.79
C THR A 100 -17.28 4.79 -1.56
N VAL A 101 -16.17 4.11 -1.75
CA VAL A 101 -15.21 3.80 -0.70
C VAL A 101 -14.00 4.71 -0.88
N ALA A 102 -13.88 5.72 -0.03
CA ALA A 102 -12.80 6.70 -0.08
C ALA A 102 -11.76 6.42 1.01
N VAL A 103 -10.49 6.35 0.62
CA VAL A 103 -9.37 6.11 1.54
C VAL A 103 -8.46 7.32 1.57
N SER A 104 -8.27 7.88 2.75
CA SER A 104 -7.32 8.98 3.00
C SER A 104 -6.82 8.92 4.44
N GLN A 105 -5.53 8.78 4.63
CA GLN A 105 -4.91 8.70 5.96
C GLN A 105 -5.28 9.92 6.82
N SER A 106 -5.14 11.13 6.29
CA SER A 106 -5.49 12.38 6.98
C SER A 106 -6.99 12.67 6.94
N GLY A 107 -7.69 12.18 5.91
CA GLY A 107 -9.07 12.57 5.60
C GLY A 107 -9.24 14.05 5.21
N GLU A 108 -8.14 14.74 4.91
CA GLU A 108 -8.05 16.19 4.65
C GLU A 108 -7.26 16.52 3.35
N SER A 109 -6.92 15.55 2.51
CA SER A 109 -6.32 15.87 1.21
C SER A 109 -7.29 16.68 0.36
N ALA A 110 -6.77 17.62 -0.43
CA ALA A 110 -7.57 18.58 -1.20
C ALA A 110 -8.65 17.90 -2.06
N GLU A 111 -8.29 16.83 -2.75
CA GLU A 111 -9.19 16.07 -3.62
C GLU A 111 -10.30 15.38 -2.83
N ILE A 112 -10.00 14.82 -1.66
CA ILE A 112 -11.01 14.19 -0.80
C ILE A 112 -11.98 15.25 -0.24
N VAL A 113 -11.46 16.40 0.20
CA VAL A 113 -12.32 17.50 0.69
C VAL A 113 -13.23 17.98 -0.42
N ARG A 114 -12.73 18.17 -1.65
CA ARG A 114 -13.55 18.56 -2.81
C ARG A 114 -14.60 17.51 -3.17
N LEU A 115 -14.22 16.22 -3.18
CA LEU A 115 -15.17 15.13 -3.42
C LEU A 115 -16.36 15.19 -2.45
N LEU A 116 -16.09 15.49 -1.19
CA LEU A 116 -17.10 15.54 -0.14
C LEU A 116 -17.94 16.82 -0.13
N CYS A 117 -17.33 17.98 -0.41
CA CYS A 117 -17.94 19.30 -0.18
C CYS A 117 -18.55 19.92 -1.44
N ASP A 118 -18.06 19.60 -2.64
CA ASP A 118 -18.46 20.29 -3.89
C ASP A 118 -19.67 19.64 -4.59
N GLY A 119 -20.37 18.72 -3.91
CA GLY A 119 -21.62 18.13 -4.42
C GLY A 119 -21.46 17.04 -5.48
N TYR A 120 -20.26 16.46 -5.61
CA TYR A 120 -20.01 15.35 -6.52
C TYR A 120 -20.75 14.07 -6.09
N LEU A 121 -20.72 13.76 -4.79
CA LEU A 121 -21.34 12.54 -4.23
C LEU A 121 -22.86 12.65 -4.22
N LYS A 122 -23.51 11.73 -4.93
CA LYS A 122 -24.98 11.59 -4.95
C LYS A 122 -25.45 10.32 -4.25
N GLY A 123 -24.56 9.36 -4.05
CA GLY A 123 -24.76 8.09 -3.37
C GLY A 123 -24.04 8.02 -2.02
N PRO A 124 -24.15 6.88 -1.33
CA PRO A 124 -23.53 6.69 -0.04
C PRO A 124 -21.99 6.61 -0.10
N ILE A 125 -21.34 6.99 1.01
CA ILE A 125 -19.88 6.93 1.14
C ILE A 125 -19.46 6.18 2.41
N VAL A 126 -18.47 5.30 2.25
CA VAL A 126 -17.65 4.72 3.32
C VAL A 126 -16.30 5.40 3.31
N GLY A 127 -15.94 6.06 4.40
CA GLY A 127 -14.63 6.69 4.61
C GLY A 127 -13.71 5.81 5.43
N ILE A 128 -12.49 5.60 4.95
CA ILE A 128 -11.42 4.93 5.71
C ILE A 128 -10.34 5.96 5.98
N THR A 129 -10.10 6.26 7.25
CA THR A 129 -9.15 7.30 7.67
C THR A 129 -8.51 6.97 9.01
N ASN A 130 -7.35 7.60 9.29
CA ASN A 130 -6.67 7.49 10.58
C ASN A 130 -7.01 8.68 11.51
N THR A 131 -7.77 9.68 11.02
CA THR A 131 -8.04 10.93 11.72
C THR A 131 -9.52 11.05 12.09
N PRO A 132 -9.91 10.85 13.36
CA PRO A 132 -11.31 10.73 13.78
C PRO A 132 -12.18 11.96 13.46
N ASN A 133 -11.60 13.15 13.51
CA ASN A 133 -12.31 14.41 13.30
C ASN A 133 -12.08 15.04 11.92
N SER A 134 -11.54 14.27 10.99
CA SER A 134 -11.30 14.75 9.63
C SER A 134 -12.60 15.01 8.87
N THR A 135 -12.50 15.78 7.79
CA THR A 135 -13.61 16.04 6.87
C THR A 135 -14.18 14.73 6.32
N LEU A 136 -13.32 13.76 5.95
CA LEU A 136 -13.74 12.43 5.52
C LEU A 136 -14.53 11.71 6.61
N ALA A 137 -14.05 11.72 7.86
CA ALA A 137 -14.73 11.04 8.96
C ALA A 137 -16.11 11.65 9.27
N ARG A 138 -16.20 12.99 9.25
CA ARG A 138 -17.44 13.70 9.59
C ARG A 138 -18.52 13.59 8.51
N LEU A 139 -18.15 13.53 7.25
CA LEU A 139 -19.08 13.58 6.11
C LEU A 139 -19.39 12.22 5.50
N SER A 140 -18.71 11.15 5.93
CA SER A 140 -19.01 9.78 5.49
C SER A 140 -20.30 9.25 6.16
N ASN A 141 -21.07 8.46 5.42
CA ASN A 141 -22.21 7.73 5.96
C ASN A 141 -21.78 6.60 6.93
N LEU A 142 -20.62 6.02 6.66
CA LEU A 142 -19.97 5.05 7.53
C LEU A 142 -18.47 5.35 7.54
N THR A 143 -17.90 5.43 8.74
CA THR A 143 -16.47 5.68 8.91
C THR A 143 -15.77 4.48 9.53
N ILE A 144 -14.66 4.08 8.94
CA ILE A 144 -13.74 3.07 9.48
C ILE A 144 -12.46 3.79 9.90
N LEU A 145 -12.18 3.83 11.19
CA LEU A 145 -10.95 4.38 11.74
C LEU A 145 -9.87 3.30 11.80
N THR A 146 -8.69 3.62 11.30
CA THR A 146 -7.58 2.66 11.24
C THR A 146 -6.81 2.56 12.55
N GLU A 147 -6.90 3.56 13.44
CA GLU A 147 -6.24 3.59 14.76
C GLU A 147 -4.74 3.27 14.73
N ALA A 148 -4.07 3.61 13.61
CA ALA A 148 -2.64 3.34 13.42
C ALA A 148 -1.72 4.21 14.30
N GLY A 149 -2.29 5.25 14.92
CA GLY A 149 -1.53 6.27 15.64
C GLY A 149 -0.95 7.34 14.70
N PRO A 150 -0.24 8.34 15.24
CA PRO A 150 0.36 9.40 14.44
C PRO A 150 1.46 8.85 13.54
N GLU A 151 1.56 9.39 12.32
CA GLU A 151 2.61 9.06 11.34
C GLU A 151 3.21 10.35 10.81
N SER A 152 4.54 10.46 10.88
CA SER A 152 5.21 11.77 10.75
C SER A 152 5.60 12.11 9.32
N THR A 153 6.04 11.13 8.53
CA THR A 153 6.66 11.38 7.23
C THR A 153 6.10 10.45 6.15
N VAL A 154 6.94 9.63 5.53
CA VAL A 154 6.55 8.67 4.48
C VAL A 154 5.54 7.67 5.00
N THR A 155 4.54 7.39 4.21
CA THR A 155 3.47 6.47 4.57
C THR A 155 3.99 5.03 4.75
N CYS A 156 3.81 4.47 5.93
CA CYS A 156 4.20 3.08 6.25
C CYS A 156 3.16 2.39 7.14
N LYS A 157 3.06 2.71 8.45
CA LYS A 157 2.10 2.05 9.35
C LYS A 157 0.64 2.34 8.99
N THR A 158 0.33 3.55 8.51
CA THR A 158 -1.03 3.87 8.06
C THR A 158 -1.40 3.18 6.74
N TYR A 159 -0.43 2.86 5.89
CA TYR A 159 -0.65 2.03 4.71
C TYR A 159 -1.05 0.60 5.09
N LEU A 160 -0.32 -0.04 6.03
CA LEU A 160 -0.66 -1.38 6.51
C LEU A 160 -2.04 -1.40 7.18
N ALA A 161 -2.33 -0.42 8.03
CA ALA A 161 -3.62 -0.26 8.66
C ALA A 161 -4.76 -0.04 7.64
N GLY A 162 -4.51 0.71 6.59
CA GLY A 162 -5.44 0.88 5.46
C GLY A 162 -5.71 -0.44 4.73
N LEU A 163 -4.68 -1.23 4.46
CA LEU A 163 -4.83 -2.58 3.87
C LEU A 163 -5.67 -3.50 4.77
N GLN A 164 -5.47 -3.45 6.10
CA GLN A 164 -6.28 -4.24 7.05
C GLN A 164 -7.74 -3.81 7.04
N ALA A 165 -8.02 -2.49 7.08
CA ALA A 165 -9.38 -1.96 7.01
C ALA A 165 -10.09 -2.35 5.70
N LEU A 166 -9.37 -2.28 4.56
CA LEU A 166 -9.87 -2.72 3.25
C LEU A 166 -10.08 -4.22 3.18
N HIS A 167 -9.20 -5.02 3.79
CA HIS A 167 -9.37 -6.47 3.88
C HIS A 167 -10.59 -6.84 4.71
N TRP A 168 -10.81 -6.16 5.85
CA TRP A 168 -11.97 -6.32 6.70
C TRP A 168 -13.27 -5.95 5.97
N LEU A 169 -13.28 -4.81 5.29
CA LEU A 169 -14.41 -4.37 4.47
C LEU A 169 -14.75 -5.42 3.40
N GLY A 170 -13.73 -5.96 2.73
CA GLY A 170 -13.89 -7.05 1.78
C GLY A 170 -14.51 -8.31 2.41
N ALA A 171 -14.09 -8.68 3.62
CA ALA A 171 -14.66 -9.82 4.33
C ALA A 171 -16.15 -9.62 4.63
N ILE A 172 -16.58 -8.39 4.97
CA ILE A 172 -18.00 -8.07 5.17
C ILE A 172 -18.77 -8.23 3.85
N PHE A 173 -18.30 -7.65 2.75
CA PHE A 173 -18.96 -7.77 1.44
C PHE A 173 -19.09 -9.23 0.97
N LEU A 174 -18.09 -10.05 1.26
CA LEU A 174 -18.03 -11.45 0.85
C LEU A 174 -18.66 -12.41 1.86
N ASN A 175 -19.24 -11.86 2.93
CA ASN A 175 -19.84 -12.65 4.03
C ASN A 175 -18.87 -13.70 4.61
N GLU A 176 -17.61 -13.34 4.75
CA GLU A 176 -16.58 -14.18 5.36
C GLU A 176 -16.66 -14.15 6.88
N LYS A 177 -16.09 -15.16 7.55
CA LYS A 177 -16.03 -15.22 9.01
C LYS A 177 -15.03 -14.17 9.55
N LEU A 178 -15.53 -13.08 10.15
CA LEU A 178 -14.69 -12.00 10.68
C LEU A 178 -13.71 -12.46 11.77
N THR A 179 -14.03 -13.52 12.52
CA THR A 179 -13.08 -14.11 13.47
C THR A 179 -11.86 -14.73 12.78
N LEU A 180 -12.04 -15.36 11.62
CA LEU A 180 -10.94 -15.86 10.81
C LEU A 180 -10.16 -14.72 10.15
N THR A 181 -10.86 -13.69 9.69
CA THR A 181 -10.25 -12.48 9.17
C THR A 181 -9.35 -11.82 10.23
N ALA A 182 -9.85 -11.68 11.45
CA ALA A 182 -9.06 -11.15 12.57
C ALA A 182 -7.81 -12.00 12.85
N GLN A 183 -7.92 -13.32 12.81
CA GLN A 183 -6.78 -14.22 13.00
C GLN A 183 -5.72 -14.04 11.89
N HIS A 184 -6.13 -13.97 10.63
CA HIS A 184 -5.19 -13.74 9.52
C HIS A 184 -4.47 -12.38 9.65
N LEU A 185 -5.16 -11.35 10.14
CA LEU A 185 -4.55 -10.04 10.37
C LEU A 185 -3.54 -10.06 11.54
N GLU A 186 -3.84 -10.81 12.62
CA GLU A 186 -2.91 -11.00 13.74
C GLU A 186 -1.68 -11.82 13.34
N ASP A 187 -1.88 -12.88 12.54
CA ASP A 187 -0.80 -13.67 11.98
C ASP A 187 0.12 -12.79 11.11
N ALA A 188 -0.47 -11.94 10.26
CA ALA A 188 0.29 -10.98 9.46
C ALA A 188 1.08 -9.97 10.34
N ALA A 189 0.46 -9.45 11.42
CA ALA A 189 1.13 -8.55 12.36
C ALA A 189 2.33 -9.22 13.04
N SER A 190 2.19 -10.50 13.41
CA SER A 190 3.25 -11.29 14.01
C SER A 190 4.41 -11.54 13.03
N GLU A 191 4.12 -11.76 11.74
CA GLU A 191 5.15 -11.88 10.72
C GLU A 191 5.87 -10.55 10.43
N VAL A 192 5.15 -9.42 10.45
CA VAL A 192 5.76 -8.08 10.37
C VAL A 192 6.70 -7.85 11.55
N GLU A 193 6.28 -8.18 12.77
CA GLU A 193 7.12 -8.06 13.98
C GLU A 193 8.39 -8.91 13.88
N ARG A 194 8.26 -10.17 13.46
CA ARG A 194 9.38 -11.08 13.26
C ARG A 194 10.37 -10.55 12.24
N TYR A 195 9.89 -10.03 11.12
CA TYR A 195 10.70 -9.43 10.07
C TYR A 195 11.45 -8.19 10.58
N LEU A 196 10.72 -7.28 11.21
CA LEU A 196 11.28 -6.03 11.73
C LEU A 196 12.24 -6.25 12.90
N GLY A 197 12.12 -7.35 13.64
CA GLY A 197 13.11 -7.75 14.64
C GLY A 197 14.53 -7.94 14.08
N GLN A 198 14.67 -8.08 12.76
CA GLN A 198 15.94 -8.23 12.05
C GLN A 198 16.25 -7.06 11.09
N TRP A 199 15.58 -5.92 11.25
CA TRP A 199 15.63 -4.79 10.30
C TRP A 199 17.06 -4.32 9.98
N MET A 200 17.96 -4.29 10.98
CA MET A 200 19.37 -3.89 10.78
C MET A 200 20.10 -4.85 9.85
N ALA A 201 19.91 -6.16 10.03
CA ALA A 201 20.53 -7.18 9.19
C ALA A 201 19.97 -7.12 7.76
N HIS A 202 18.66 -6.95 7.63
CA HIS A 202 18.00 -6.79 6.32
C HIS A 202 18.49 -5.56 5.58
N THR A 203 18.54 -4.41 6.25
CA THR A 203 19.04 -3.16 5.67
C THR A 203 20.52 -3.29 5.26
N ALA A 204 21.36 -3.86 6.12
CA ALA A 204 22.78 -4.07 5.81
C ALA A 204 22.99 -4.99 4.60
N SER A 205 22.22 -6.07 4.47
CA SER A 205 22.31 -6.97 3.32
C SER A 205 21.90 -6.30 2.01
N LEU A 206 20.88 -5.44 2.03
CA LEU A 206 20.39 -4.70 0.86
C LEU A 206 21.33 -3.58 0.41
N GLN A 207 22.18 -3.03 1.29
CA GLN A 207 23.16 -2.01 0.90
C GLN A 207 24.09 -2.46 -0.22
N ASN A 208 24.44 -3.75 -0.26
CA ASN A 208 25.32 -4.32 -1.28
C ASN A 208 24.66 -4.33 -2.67
N GLU A 209 23.35 -4.47 -2.69
CA GLU A 209 22.57 -4.48 -3.93
C GLU A 209 22.43 -3.09 -4.57
N LEU A 210 22.66 -2.04 -3.80
CA LEU A 210 22.51 -0.65 -4.22
C LEU A 210 23.78 -0.05 -4.86
N GLU A 211 24.88 -0.80 -4.94
CA GLU A 211 26.12 -0.27 -5.53
C GLU A 211 25.99 -0.07 -7.03
N GLY A 212 26.22 1.17 -7.49
CA GLY A 212 26.14 1.56 -8.88
C GLY A 212 24.70 1.67 -9.45
N ILE A 213 23.68 1.56 -8.60
CA ILE A 213 22.28 1.66 -9.02
C ILE A 213 21.86 3.12 -9.17
N GLU A 214 21.25 3.44 -10.30
CA GLU A 214 20.73 4.76 -10.65
C GLU A 214 19.21 4.77 -10.80
N GLN A 215 18.60 3.62 -11.13
CA GLN A 215 17.17 3.46 -11.34
C GLN A 215 16.64 2.21 -10.63
N ILE A 216 15.49 2.33 -9.99
CA ILE A 216 14.83 1.22 -9.29
C ILE A 216 13.45 1.01 -9.89
N PHE A 217 13.13 -0.24 -10.20
CA PHE A 217 11.77 -0.66 -10.56
C PHE A 217 11.23 -1.61 -9.50
N ILE A 218 9.98 -1.37 -9.10
CA ILE A 218 9.25 -2.28 -8.21
C ILE A 218 8.06 -2.80 -8.99
N THR A 219 8.02 -4.12 -9.21
CA THR A 219 7.01 -4.71 -10.09
C THR A 219 6.25 -5.82 -9.39
N GLY A 220 4.99 -5.99 -9.77
CA GLY A 220 4.13 -7.05 -9.26
C GLY A 220 2.93 -7.28 -10.16
N ARG A 221 2.11 -8.26 -9.79
CA ARG A 221 0.83 -8.57 -10.46
C ARG A 221 -0.26 -8.81 -9.42
N GLY A 222 -1.50 -8.65 -9.83
CA GLY A 222 -2.64 -8.92 -8.96
C GLY A 222 -2.58 -8.10 -7.67
N TYR A 223 -2.63 -8.77 -6.53
CA TYR A 223 -2.58 -8.13 -5.21
C TYR A 223 -1.30 -7.34 -4.98
N SER A 224 -0.17 -7.79 -5.50
CA SER A 224 1.14 -7.13 -5.39
C SER A 224 1.24 -5.81 -6.16
N LEU A 225 0.22 -5.41 -6.93
CA LEU A 225 0.15 -4.07 -7.51
C LEU A 225 0.09 -2.98 -6.43
N ALA A 226 -0.49 -3.29 -5.28
CA ALA A 226 -0.47 -2.40 -4.12
C ALA A 226 0.96 -2.15 -3.63
N THR A 227 1.76 -3.22 -3.52
CA THR A 227 3.18 -3.12 -3.17
C THR A 227 3.98 -2.38 -4.23
N ALA A 228 3.78 -2.70 -5.51
CA ALA A 228 4.52 -2.09 -6.59
C ALA A 228 4.31 -0.57 -6.61
N GLY A 229 3.05 -0.11 -6.62
CA GLY A 229 2.72 1.31 -6.66
C GLY A 229 3.20 2.07 -5.42
N THR A 230 2.85 1.58 -4.22
CA THR A 230 3.27 2.20 -2.95
C THR A 230 4.79 2.16 -2.80
N GLY A 231 5.44 1.07 -3.19
CA GLY A 231 6.89 0.94 -3.12
C GLY A 231 7.62 1.95 -3.99
N GLY A 232 7.13 2.20 -5.22
CA GLY A 232 7.66 3.26 -6.07
C GLY A 232 7.53 4.67 -5.47
N LEU A 233 6.45 4.95 -4.72
CA LEU A 233 6.28 6.19 -3.97
C LEU A 233 7.26 6.26 -2.79
N ILE A 234 7.31 5.23 -1.95
CA ILE A 234 8.22 5.14 -0.80
C ILE A 234 9.66 5.43 -1.22
N MET A 235 10.14 4.80 -2.29
CA MET A 235 11.51 5.02 -2.77
C MET A 235 11.74 6.49 -3.15
N LYS A 236 10.82 7.12 -3.89
CA LYS A 236 10.94 8.53 -4.28
C LYS A 236 10.89 9.48 -3.08
N GLU A 237 9.95 9.27 -2.18
CA GLU A 237 9.72 10.13 -1.01
C GLU A 237 10.84 10.02 0.02
N SER A 238 11.31 8.80 0.29
CA SER A 238 12.31 8.55 1.32
C SER A 238 13.75 8.78 0.84
N THR A 239 14.02 8.67 -0.47
CA THR A 239 15.38 8.67 -1.00
C THR A 239 15.63 9.73 -2.07
N ARG A 240 14.59 10.38 -2.60
CA ARG A 240 14.64 11.32 -3.74
C ARG A 240 15.31 10.71 -4.97
N SER A 241 15.32 9.39 -5.09
CA SER A 241 15.94 8.66 -6.18
C SER A 241 14.92 8.30 -7.26
N PRO A 242 15.34 8.18 -8.53
CA PRO A 242 14.49 7.67 -9.58
C PRO A 242 14.00 6.25 -9.25
N ALA A 243 12.71 6.11 -9.09
CA ALA A 243 12.06 4.81 -8.83
C ALA A 243 10.67 4.79 -9.44
N GLU A 244 10.25 3.64 -9.94
CA GLU A 244 8.94 3.45 -10.53
C GLU A 244 8.30 2.14 -10.07
N GLY A 245 7.01 2.24 -9.69
CA GLY A 245 6.18 1.09 -9.36
C GLY A 245 5.18 0.82 -10.49
N LEU A 246 5.20 -0.39 -11.06
CA LEU A 246 4.33 -0.73 -12.18
C LEU A 246 3.99 -2.23 -12.22
N SER A 247 3.01 -2.60 -13.04
CA SER A 247 2.74 -4.02 -13.22
C SER A 247 3.90 -4.70 -13.94
N SER A 248 4.22 -5.94 -13.56
CA SER A 248 5.23 -6.75 -14.26
C SER A 248 4.88 -6.96 -15.74
N ALA A 249 3.60 -6.85 -16.11
CA ALA A 249 3.18 -6.86 -17.51
C ALA A 249 3.57 -5.57 -18.21
N ALA A 250 3.23 -4.40 -17.66
CA ALA A 250 3.58 -3.11 -18.21
C ALA A 250 5.11 -2.95 -18.31
N PHE A 251 5.87 -3.47 -17.34
CA PHE A 251 7.33 -3.46 -17.37
C PHE A 251 7.90 -4.13 -18.64
N ARG A 252 7.27 -5.22 -19.12
CA ARG A 252 7.69 -5.92 -20.36
C ARG A 252 7.37 -5.14 -21.63
N HIS A 253 6.47 -4.16 -21.56
CA HIS A 253 6.02 -3.39 -22.74
C HIS A 253 6.73 -2.02 -22.87
N GLY A 254 8.03 -2.00 -22.66
CA GLY A 254 8.90 -0.84 -22.86
C GLY A 254 9.96 -0.69 -21.78
N PRO A 255 9.62 -0.49 -20.47
CA PRO A 255 10.61 -0.26 -19.41
C PRO A 255 11.71 -1.33 -19.31
N MET A 256 11.43 -2.56 -19.73
CA MET A 256 12.41 -3.67 -19.77
C MET A 256 13.65 -3.35 -20.61
N GLU A 257 13.56 -2.47 -21.61
CA GLU A 257 14.70 -2.00 -22.42
C GLU A 257 15.72 -1.19 -21.60
N MET A 258 15.32 -0.69 -20.40
CA MET A 258 16.22 0.03 -19.50
C MET A 258 17.14 -0.89 -18.69
N LEU A 259 16.88 -2.21 -18.68
CA LEU A 259 17.65 -3.17 -17.89
C LEU A 259 19.14 -3.09 -18.23
N SER A 260 19.95 -2.84 -17.22
CA SER A 260 21.39 -2.72 -17.28
C SER A 260 22.01 -2.92 -15.90
N SER A 261 23.33 -2.94 -15.78
CA SER A 261 24.02 -3.05 -14.48
C SER A 261 23.76 -1.86 -13.53
N ARG A 262 23.09 -0.79 -13.99
CA ARG A 262 22.71 0.38 -13.19
C ARG A 262 21.25 0.35 -12.74
N VAL A 263 20.52 -0.70 -13.08
CA VAL A 263 19.11 -0.88 -12.71
C VAL A 263 18.97 -1.97 -11.65
N LEU A 264 18.17 -1.69 -10.65
CA LEU A 264 17.67 -2.67 -9.67
C LEU A 264 16.19 -2.93 -9.96
N ALA A 265 15.86 -4.18 -10.26
CA ALA A 265 14.48 -4.64 -10.43
C ALA A 265 14.03 -5.43 -9.20
N CYS A 266 13.17 -4.86 -8.38
CA CYS A 266 12.49 -5.56 -7.28
C CYS A 266 11.19 -6.16 -7.81
N ILE A 267 11.08 -7.49 -7.79
CA ILE A 267 9.98 -8.22 -8.40
C ILE A 267 9.21 -8.98 -7.32
N CYS A 268 7.97 -8.56 -7.03
CA CYS A 268 7.10 -9.32 -6.15
C CYS A 268 6.72 -10.65 -6.80
N LEU A 269 6.98 -11.76 -6.12
CA LEU A 269 6.60 -13.10 -6.58
C LEU A 269 5.09 -13.20 -6.77
N GLY A 270 4.33 -12.61 -5.83
CA GLY A 270 2.88 -12.58 -5.86
C GLY A 270 2.23 -13.92 -5.53
N ASP A 271 0.97 -14.07 -5.92
CA ASP A 271 0.20 -15.29 -5.70
C ASP A 271 0.54 -16.40 -6.72
N SER A 272 0.07 -17.62 -6.43
CA SER A 272 0.32 -18.82 -7.25
C SER A 272 -0.16 -18.70 -8.71
N LYS A 273 -1.12 -17.80 -9.01
CA LYS A 273 -1.63 -17.60 -10.38
C LYS A 273 -0.59 -16.99 -11.30
N THR A 274 0.29 -16.14 -10.75
CA THR A 274 1.24 -15.34 -11.53
C THR A 274 2.70 -15.50 -11.09
N ALA A 275 2.97 -16.27 -10.03
CA ALA A 275 4.31 -16.47 -9.50
C ALA A 275 5.32 -16.93 -10.57
N SER A 276 4.95 -17.91 -11.41
CA SER A 276 5.84 -18.38 -12.48
C SER A 276 6.18 -17.32 -13.54
N LEU A 277 5.26 -16.36 -13.77
CA LEU A 277 5.51 -15.24 -14.69
C LEU A 277 6.48 -14.22 -14.08
N ASN A 278 6.36 -13.97 -12.78
CA ASN A 278 7.24 -13.06 -12.05
C ASN A 278 8.62 -13.69 -11.83
N GLN A 279 8.69 -14.98 -11.54
CA GLN A 279 9.93 -15.74 -11.48
C GLN A 279 10.70 -15.66 -12.82
N ARG A 280 10.01 -15.84 -13.95
CA ARG A 280 10.63 -15.70 -15.28
C ARG A 280 11.15 -14.29 -15.52
N LEU A 281 10.41 -13.25 -15.09
CA LEU A 281 10.88 -11.86 -15.21
C LEU A 281 12.16 -11.64 -14.40
N TYR A 282 12.25 -12.20 -13.19
CA TYR A 282 13.44 -12.17 -12.36
C TYR A 282 14.65 -12.79 -13.08
N GLU A 283 14.49 -13.98 -13.67
CA GLU A 283 15.55 -14.65 -14.44
C GLU A 283 15.97 -13.86 -15.68
N GLU A 284 15.03 -13.23 -16.37
CA GLU A 284 15.30 -12.39 -17.54
C GLU A 284 16.05 -11.12 -17.17
N ALA A 285 15.73 -10.49 -16.03
CA ALA A 285 16.46 -9.32 -15.53
C ALA A 285 17.94 -9.67 -15.24
N HIS A 286 18.19 -10.83 -14.64
CA HIS A 286 19.57 -11.32 -14.45
C HIS A 286 20.30 -11.59 -15.77
N LYS A 287 19.64 -12.19 -16.74
CA LYS A 287 20.22 -12.42 -18.10
C LYS A 287 20.57 -11.11 -18.78
N ALA A 288 19.80 -10.05 -18.55
CA ALA A 288 20.07 -8.70 -19.05
C ALA A 288 21.15 -7.95 -18.22
N ARG A 289 21.81 -8.62 -17.27
CA ARG A 289 22.83 -8.07 -16.36
C ARG A 289 22.33 -6.94 -15.44
N ALA A 290 21.03 -6.82 -15.25
CA ALA A 290 20.49 -5.97 -14.22
C ALA A 290 20.61 -6.67 -12.84
N LYS A 291 20.69 -5.87 -11.77
CA LYS A 291 20.46 -6.43 -10.45
C LYS A 291 18.97 -6.69 -10.27
N ALA A 292 18.62 -7.81 -9.69
CA ALA A 292 17.25 -8.16 -9.45
C ALA A 292 17.08 -8.77 -8.04
N LEU A 293 15.98 -8.42 -7.38
CA LEU A 293 15.55 -8.99 -6.11
C LEU A 293 14.15 -9.59 -6.30
N LEU A 294 13.99 -10.86 -5.97
CA LEU A 294 12.69 -11.50 -5.91
C LEU A 294 12.14 -11.34 -4.48
N ILE A 295 10.95 -10.77 -4.34
CA ILE A 295 10.30 -10.55 -3.04
C ILE A 295 9.20 -11.60 -2.86
N GLY A 296 9.34 -12.48 -1.89
CA GLY A 296 8.37 -13.55 -1.61
C GLY A 296 9.01 -14.83 -1.09
N SER A 297 8.21 -15.90 -0.98
CA SER A 297 8.64 -17.19 -0.42
C SER A 297 9.71 -17.91 -1.26
N GLY A 298 9.87 -17.54 -2.52
CA GLY A 298 10.88 -18.09 -3.44
C GLY A 298 12.17 -17.29 -3.54
N SER A 299 12.37 -16.28 -2.70
CA SER A 299 13.57 -15.44 -2.72
C SER A 299 14.80 -16.19 -2.21
N ASP A 300 15.94 -15.94 -2.85
CA ASP A 300 17.29 -16.35 -2.40
C ASP A 300 17.99 -15.27 -1.56
N HIS A 301 17.42 -14.05 -1.51
CA HIS A 301 17.95 -12.96 -0.71
C HIS A 301 17.27 -12.91 0.66
N PRO A 302 18.02 -12.95 1.80
CA PRO A 302 17.43 -13.10 3.14
C PRO A 302 16.47 -11.97 3.53
N ALA A 303 16.73 -10.74 3.10
CA ALA A 303 15.82 -9.61 3.36
C ALA A 303 14.56 -9.62 2.48
N CYS A 304 14.50 -10.43 1.45
CA CYS A 304 13.37 -10.52 0.51
C CYS A 304 12.60 -11.84 0.67
N THR A 305 13.09 -12.78 1.48
CA THR A 305 12.41 -14.05 1.80
C THR A 305 11.28 -13.80 2.76
N LEU A 306 10.06 -14.03 2.32
CA LEU A 306 8.83 -13.81 3.09
C LEU A 306 8.07 -15.14 3.26
N PRO A 307 7.35 -15.33 4.38
CA PRO A 307 6.48 -16.49 4.55
C PRO A 307 5.27 -16.42 3.62
N ASP A 308 4.67 -17.57 3.38
CA ASP A 308 3.37 -17.63 2.70
C ASP A 308 2.27 -17.01 3.57
N CYS A 309 1.36 -16.29 2.94
CA CYS A 309 0.18 -15.71 3.58
C CYS A 309 -1.01 -15.72 2.62
N PRO A 310 -2.24 -15.48 3.10
CA PRO A 310 -3.39 -15.31 2.21
C PRO A 310 -3.13 -14.23 1.15
N ALA A 311 -3.39 -14.55 -0.11
CA ALA A 311 -3.03 -13.70 -1.25
C ALA A 311 -3.45 -12.22 -1.14
N PRO A 312 -4.65 -11.87 -0.59
CA PRO A 312 -5.02 -10.47 -0.39
C PRO A 312 -4.16 -9.72 0.64
N LEU A 313 -3.39 -10.41 1.48
CA LEU A 313 -2.51 -9.84 2.51
C LEU A 313 -1.05 -9.76 2.07
N LEU A 314 -0.70 -10.30 0.89
CA LEU A 314 0.66 -10.21 0.34
C LEU A 314 1.26 -8.80 0.43
N PRO A 315 0.53 -7.72 0.09
CA PRO A 315 1.11 -6.37 0.15
C PRO A 315 1.58 -5.93 1.55
N ILE A 316 1.02 -6.51 2.62
CA ILE A 316 1.44 -6.22 4.01
C ILE A 316 2.88 -6.70 4.24
N LEU A 317 3.22 -7.87 3.72
CA LEU A 317 4.57 -8.44 3.88
C LEU A 317 5.52 -7.95 2.79
N GLU A 318 5.09 -7.89 1.54
CA GLU A 318 5.92 -7.51 0.40
C GLU A 318 6.48 -6.09 0.47
N ILE A 319 5.82 -5.17 1.19
CA ILE A 319 6.30 -3.80 1.35
C ILE A 319 7.52 -3.70 2.27
N LEU A 320 7.73 -4.67 3.19
CA LEU A 320 8.81 -4.62 4.18
C LEU A 320 10.21 -4.59 3.57
N PRO A 321 10.56 -5.46 2.61
CA PRO A 321 11.85 -5.37 1.91
C PRO A 321 12.05 -4.03 1.21
N VAL A 322 10.98 -3.43 0.66
CA VAL A 322 11.04 -2.11 0.00
C VAL A 322 11.34 -1.01 1.01
N GLN A 323 10.75 -1.06 2.21
CA GLN A 323 11.05 -0.14 3.30
C GLN A 323 12.52 -0.28 3.75
N MET A 324 13.02 -1.51 3.91
CA MET A 324 14.43 -1.74 4.24
C MET A 324 15.37 -1.23 3.14
N LEU A 325 15.01 -1.44 1.87
CA LEU A 325 15.76 -0.93 0.72
C LEU A 325 15.81 0.60 0.72
N SER A 326 14.71 1.26 1.07
CA SER A 326 14.62 2.72 1.13
C SER A 326 15.51 3.30 2.23
N LEU A 327 15.54 2.67 3.41
CA LEU A 327 16.45 3.03 4.50
C LEU A 327 17.92 2.85 4.10
N ALA A 328 18.23 1.72 3.46
CA ALA A 328 19.58 1.41 2.97
C ALA A 328 20.06 2.45 1.93
N LEU A 329 19.19 2.84 1.00
CA LEU A 329 19.53 3.81 -0.05
C LEU A 329 19.70 5.21 0.52
N ALA A 330 18.81 5.68 1.39
CA ALA A 330 18.94 7.00 2.03
C ALA A 330 20.25 7.10 2.83
N ALA A 331 20.57 6.07 3.62
CA ALA A 331 21.83 6.00 4.36
C ALA A 331 23.06 6.04 3.42
N ARG A 332 23.00 5.32 2.29
CA ARG A 332 24.08 5.36 1.27
C ARG A 332 24.23 6.74 0.63
N LEU A 333 23.12 7.45 0.42
CA LEU A 333 23.11 8.80 -0.13
C LEU A 333 23.49 9.89 0.91
N GLY A 334 23.57 9.53 2.19
CA GLY A 334 24.07 10.40 3.26
C GLY A 334 23.02 11.33 3.87
N PHE A 335 21.74 10.93 3.86
CA PHE A 335 20.68 11.69 4.54
C PHE A 335 19.67 10.77 5.26
N GLU A 336 18.87 11.37 6.13
CA GLU A 336 17.80 10.69 6.85
C GLU A 336 16.63 10.38 5.91
N ALA A 337 16.21 9.11 5.87
CA ALA A 337 15.08 8.67 5.06
C ALA A 337 13.78 9.38 5.48
N GLY A 338 13.01 9.83 4.50
CA GLY A 338 11.71 10.45 4.75
C GLY A 338 11.76 11.91 5.21
N ASN A 339 12.91 12.54 5.22
CA ASN A 339 12.99 13.98 5.45
C ASN A 339 12.58 14.74 4.17
N PHE A 340 11.32 15.21 4.12
CA PHE A 340 10.76 15.89 2.96
C PHE A 340 11.44 17.23 2.70
N ALA A 341 11.76 17.51 1.42
CA ALA A 341 12.35 18.77 1.00
C ALA A 341 11.36 19.70 0.30
N LEU A 342 10.40 19.12 -0.43
CA LEU A 342 9.45 19.86 -1.27
C LEU A 342 8.00 19.54 -0.92
N ALA A 343 7.72 18.31 -0.48
CA ALA A 343 6.37 17.88 -0.13
C ALA A 343 6.06 18.13 1.35
N SER A 344 4.77 18.14 1.68
CA SER A 344 4.27 18.05 3.05
C SER A 344 3.55 16.73 3.25
N LYS A 345 3.36 16.29 4.51
CA LYS A 345 2.65 15.03 4.83
C LYS A 345 1.21 15.02 4.29
N ILE A 346 0.58 16.18 4.23
CA ILE A 346 -0.79 16.34 3.71
C ILE A 346 -0.73 17.27 2.51
N THR A 347 -1.23 16.82 1.37
CA THR A 347 -1.42 17.65 0.18
C THR A 347 -2.66 18.51 0.37
N ALA A 348 -2.46 19.78 0.74
CA ALA A 348 -3.54 20.72 1.04
C ALA A 348 -4.00 21.55 -0.19
N THR A 349 -3.26 21.48 -1.28
CA THR A 349 -3.58 22.16 -2.56
C THR A 349 -3.44 21.17 -3.71
N GLU A 350 -4.39 21.25 -4.65
CA GLU A 350 -4.38 20.50 -5.90
C GLU A 350 -3.54 21.22 -6.97
#